data_c46ee1be5b04c68edf9ae182390a0691
#
_entry.id   c46ee1be5b04c68edf9ae182390a0691
#
_cell.length_a   1.000
_cell.length_b   1.000
_cell.length_c   1.000
_cell.angle_alpha   90.00
_cell.angle_beta   90.00
_cell.angle_gamma   90.00
#
_symmetry.space_group_name_H-M   'P 1'
#
loop_
_entity.id
_entity.type
_entity.pdbx_description
1 polymer ?
#
loop_
_entity_poly.entity_id
_entity_poly.type
_entity_poly.pdbx_seq_one_letter_code
_entity_poly.pdbx_strand_id
1 'polypeptide(L)'
;MTETLSESATLTGERADLLRTLNKHRHFLRFTTRDLTDEQAGLRTTVSALCLGGLVKHVAAVERVWVDFILDGPSAMPDFSAMAEGDFAERADEFRLLPGETLAGVLAEYAAVALRTDELIAALPDLDATQPLPEAPWFESGARWSARQVLLHIIAETAQHAGHADIIRESLDGAKTMG
;
A
#
# COMPACT_ATOMS: atom_id res chain seq x y z
N MET A 1 -7.31 -13.48 -41.36
CA MET A 1 -7.75 -13.34 -39.96
C MET A 1 -6.85 -12.27 -39.33
N THR A 2 -7.33 -11.06 -39.26
CA THR A 2 -6.60 -9.90 -38.71
C THR A 2 -6.93 -9.86 -37.23
N GLU A 3 -5.96 -10.22 -36.36
CA GLU A 3 -6.07 -10.00 -34.93
C GLU A 3 -6.07 -8.48 -34.69
N THR A 4 -7.19 -7.97 -34.26
CA THR A 4 -7.31 -6.63 -33.70
C THR A 4 -6.58 -6.62 -32.37
N LEU A 5 -5.41 -6.01 -32.34
CA LEU A 5 -4.75 -5.59 -31.09
C LEU A 5 -5.74 -4.63 -30.39
N SER A 6 -6.25 -5.06 -29.25
CA SER A 6 -7.06 -4.22 -28.38
C SER A 6 -6.21 -3.01 -27.98
N GLU A 7 -6.52 -1.84 -28.53
CA GLU A 7 -5.97 -0.59 -28.03
C GLU A 7 -6.36 -0.49 -26.56
N SER A 8 -5.39 -0.59 -25.67
CA SER A 8 -5.56 -0.30 -24.25
C SER A 8 -6.07 1.14 -24.16
N ALA A 9 -7.36 1.31 -23.87
CA ALA A 9 -7.97 2.63 -23.75
C ALA A 9 -7.20 3.42 -22.69
N THR A 10 -6.57 4.51 -23.11
CA THR A 10 -5.83 5.40 -22.19
C THR A 10 -6.81 5.96 -21.18
N LEU A 11 -6.62 5.64 -19.90
CA LEU A 11 -7.43 6.19 -18.82
C LEU A 11 -7.36 7.72 -18.83
N THR A 12 -8.50 8.37 -18.65
CA THR A 12 -8.62 9.83 -18.63
C THR A 12 -9.42 10.30 -17.40
N GLY A 13 -9.36 11.59 -17.10
CA GLY A 13 -10.12 12.19 -16.01
C GLY A 13 -9.68 11.67 -14.64
N GLU A 14 -10.61 11.58 -13.70
CA GLU A 14 -10.37 11.27 -12.31
C GLU A 14 -9.60 9.94 -12.09
N ARG A 15 -9.94 8.89 -12.84
CA ARG A 15 -9.25 7.60 -12.72
C ARG A 15 -7.76 7.71 -13.07
N ALA A 16 -7.45 8.46 -14.13
CA ALA A 16 -6.08 8.71 -14.53
C ALA A 16 -5.32 9.53 -13.48
N ASP A 17 -6.00 10.48 -12.81
CA ASP A 17 -5.41 11.30 -11.76
C ASP A 17 -5.14 10.50 -10.49
N LEU A 18 -6.07 9.66 -10.06
CA LEU A 18 -5.90 8.74 -8.93
C LEU A 18 -4.73 7.79 -9.17
N LEU A 19 -4.71 7.14 -10.33
CA LEU A 19 -3.66 6.19 -10.70
C LEU A 19 -2.28 6.86 -10.79
N ARG A 20 -2.20 8.03 -11.43
CA ARG A 20 -0.95 8.79 -11.55
C ARG A 20 -0.41 9.22 -10.20
N THR A 21 -1.31 9.68 -9.31
CA THR A 21 -0.94 10.11 -7.96
C THR A 21 -0.44 8.92 -7.13
N LEU A 22 -1.17 7.80 -7.15
CA LEU A 22 -0.76 6.59 -6.45
C LEU A 22 0.61 6.09 -6.95
N ASN A 23 0.78 5.99 -8.27
CA ASN A 23 2.04 5.53 -8.86
C ASN A 23 3.23 6.45 -8.55
N LYS A 24 3.00 7.76 -8.42
CA LYS A 24 4.03 8.71 -7.97
C LYS A 24 4.52 8.36 -6.55
N HIS A 25 3.61 8.12 -5.60
CA HIS A 25 3.98 7.81 -4.22
C HIS A 25 4.56 6.40 -4.07
N ARG A 26 4.06 5.42 -4.82
CA ARG A 26 4.67 4.09 -4.93
C ARG A 26 6.12 4.18 -5.45
N HIS A 27 6.37 5.05 -6.44
CA HIS A 27 7.72 5.28 -6.94
C HIS A 27 8.63 5.83 -5.84
N PHE A 28 8.20 6.86 -5.10
CA PHE A 28 8.99 7.41 -4.00
C PHE A 28 9.33 6.35 -2.96
N LEU A 29 8.35 5.58 -2.51
CA LEU A 29 8.59 4.52 -1.53
C LEU A 29 9.61 3.49 -2.04
N ARG A 30 9.44 2.96 -3.26
CA ARG A 30 10.39 1.99 -3.85
C ARG A 30 11.77 2.60 -4.05
N PHE A 31 11.85 3.86 -4.42
CA PHE A 31 13.12 4.54 -4.68
C PHE A 31 13.98 4.66 -3.42
N THR A 32 13.38 4.71 -2.22
CA THR A 32 14.14 4.68 -0.96
C THR A 32 14.92 3.38 -0.75
N THR A 33 14.49 2.30 -1.40
CA THR A 33 15.12 0.96 -1.22
C THR A 33 16.15 0.62 -2.30
N ARG A 34 16.44 1.55 -3.23
CA ARG A 34 17.41 1.30 -4.30
C ARG A 34 18.79 0.95 -3.75
N ASP A 35 19.44 -0.01 -4.39
CA ASP A 35 20.81 -0.43 -4.10
C ASP A 35 21.06 -0.91 -2.65
N LEU A 36 20.02 -1.32 -1.92
CA LEU A 36 20.14 -1.86 -0.57
C LEU A 36 20.23 -3.38 -0.58
N THR A 37 21.00 -3.89 0.37
CA THR A 37 20.97 -5.30 0.76
C THR A 37 19.77 -5.60 1.67
N ASP A 38 19.41 -6.88 1.82
CA ASP A 38 18.34 -7.32 2.74
C ASP A 38 18.63 -6.89 4.18
N GLU A 39 19.91 -6.99 4.60
CA GLU A 39 20.35 -6.54 5.91
C GLU A 39 20.10 -5.04 6.12
N GLN A 40 20.53 -4.21 5.17
CA GLN A 40 20.31 -2.76 5.21
C GLN A 40 18.81 -2.40 5.21
N ALA A 41 18.00 -3.09 4.41
CA ALA A 41 16.56 -2.87 4.35
C ALA A 41 15.84 -3.26 5.65
N GLY A 42 16.41 -4.16 6.44
CA GLY A 42 15.90 -4.57 7.75
C GLY A 42 16.40 -3.73 8.93
N LEU A 43 17.39 -2.81 8.73
CA LEU A 43 17.94 -2.01 9.81
C LEU A 43 16.95 -0.94 10.32
N ARG A 44 16.97 -0.79 11.65
CA ARG A 44 16.30 0.32 12.35
C ARG A 44 17.30 1.42 12.62
N THR A 45 17.29 2.45 11.79
CA THR A 45 18.31 3.52 11.84
C THR A 45 17.84 4.76 12.60
N THR A 46 16.60 4.77 13.08
CA THR A 46 15.99 5.85 13.86
C THR A 46 15.48 5.31 15.20
N VAL A 47 14.91 6.19 16.02
CA VAL A 47 14.23 5.80 17.29
C VAL A 47 12.93 5.01 17.05
N SER A 48 12.41 5.03 15.81
CA SER A 48 11.24 4.27 15.42
C SER A 48 11.55 2.78 15.27
N ALA A 49 10.54 1.93 15.44
CA ALA A 49 10.63 0.51 15.15
C ALA A 49 10.60 0.17 13.65
N LEU A 50 10.39 1.17 12.78
CA LEU A 50 10.25 1.00 11.34
C LEU A 50 11.58 0.70 10.66
N CYS A 51 11.54 -0.10 9.60
CA CYS A 51 12.64 -0.30 8.66
C CYS A 51 12.13 -0.24 7.21
N LEU A 52 13.02 -0.02 6.25
CA LEU A 52 12.65 0.21 4.84
C LEU A 52 11.90 -0.98 4.23
N GLY A 53 12.41 -2.19 4.41
CA GLY A 53 11.76 -3.41 3.90
C GLY A 53 10.40 -3.66 4.54
N GLY A 54 10.28 -3.42 5.86
CA GLY A 54 9.01 -3.51 6.57
C GLY A 54 7.99 -2.50 6.09
N LEU A 55 8.39 -1.26 5.78
CA LEU A 55 7.48 -0.25 5.23
C LEU A 55 6.93 -0.64 3.85
N VAL A 56 7.77 -1.20 2.96
CA VAL A 56 7.30 -1.71 1.66
C VAL A 56 6.28 -2.83 1.85
N LYS A 57 6.57 -3.78 2.76
CA LYS A 57 5.68 -4.90 3.10
C LYS A 57 4.34 -4.40 3.64
N HIS A 58 4.38 -3.47 4.60
CA HIS A 58 3.19 -2.89 5.21
C HIS A 58 2.30 -2.17 4.18
N VAL A 59 2.88 -1.29 3.36
CA VAL A 59 2.12 -0.55 2.34
C VAL A 59 1.49 -1.49 1.32
N ALA A 60 2.20 -2.57 0.92
CA ALA A 60 1.63 -3.60 0.06
C ALA A 60 0.43 -4.30 0.71
N ALA A 61 0.52 -4.63 2.01
CA ALA A 61 -0.57 -5.25 2.76
C ALA A 61 -1.79 -4.31 2.89
N VAL A 62 -1.56 -3.05 3.23
CA VAL A 62 -2.61 -2.03 3.32
C VAL A 62 -3.31 -1.85 1.98
N GLU A 63 -2.56 -1.68 0.90
CA GLU A 63 -3.14 -1.53 -0.44
C GLU A 63 -3.97 -2.75 -0.84
N ARG A 64 -3.48 -3.97 -0.60
CA ARG A 64 -4.20 -5.22 -0.88
C ARG A 64 -5.53 -5.30 -0.12
N VAL A 65 -5.50 -5.09 1.20
CA VAL A 65 -6.70 -5.18 2.05
C VAL A 65 -7.76 -4.17 1.65
N TRP A 66 -7.36 -2.94 1.33
CA TRP A 66 -8.31 -1.92 0.91
C TRP A 66 -8.86 -2.15 -0.50
N VAL A 67 -8.09 -2.73 -1.40
CA VAL A 67 -8.56 -3.19 -2.72
C VAL A 67 -9.59 -4.31 -2.57
N ASP A 68 -9.31 -5.29 -1.71
CA ASP A 68 -10.25 -6.35 -1.39
C ASP A 68 -11.52 -5.80 -0.75
N PHE A 69 -11.42 -4.79 0.12
CA PHE A 69 -12.58 -4.10 0.70
C PHE A 69 -13.46 -3.41 -0.37
N ILE A 70 -12.88 -2.81 -1.41
CA ILE A 70 -13.69 -2.25 -2.52
C ILE A 70 -14.54 -3.33 -3.15
N LEU A 71 -14.01 -4.54 -3.33
CA LEU A 71 -14.66 -5.66 -4.02
C LEU A 71 -15.66 -6.39 -3.10
N ASP A 72 -15.22 -6.76 -1.91
CA ASP A 72 -15.89 -7.73 -1.03
C ASP A 72 -16.46 -7.09 0.25
N GLY A 73 -16.24 -5.80 0.46
CA GLY A 73 -16.72 -5.06 1.63
C GLY A 73 -16.01 -5.48 2.93
N PRO A 74 -16.71 -5.34 4.09
CA PRO A 74 -16.10 -5.57 5.41
C PRO A 74 -15.57 -6.99 5.62
N SER A 75 -16.05 -7.98 4.88
CA SER A 75 -15.58 -9.36 4.98
C SER A 75 -14.11 -9.55 4.55
N ALA A 76 -13.57 -8.60 3.79
CA ALA A 76 -12.16 -8.59 3.39
C ALA A 76 -11.22 -8.05 4.49
N MET A 77 -11.76 -7.47 5.55
CA MET A 77 -10.99 -6.87 6.62
C MET A 77 -10.94 -7.75 7.87
N PRO A 78 -9.89 -7.60 8.70
CA PRO A 78 -9.84 -8.25 10.01
C PRO A 78 -11.04 -7.84 10.87
N ASP A 79 -11.50 -8.75 11.72
CA ASP A 79 -12.47 -8.41 12.78
C ASP A 79 -11.76 -7.64 13.90
N PHE A 80 -11.77 -6.31 13.81
CA PHE A 80 -11.12 -5.45 14.79
C PHE A 80 -11.77 -5.50 16.18
N SER A 81 -13.03 -5.96 16.28
CA SER A 81 -13.74 -6.09 17.56
C SER A 81 -13.28 -7.32 18.35
N ALA A 82 -12.75 -8.32 17.66
CA ALA A 82 -12.26 -9.57 18.23
C ALA A 82 -10.74 -9.59 18.47
N MET A 83 -10.03 -8.49 18.14
CA MET A 83 -8.57 -8.43 18.27
C MET A 83 -8.11 -8.59 19.73
N ALA A 84 -7.25 -9.58 19.96
CA ALA A 84 -6.59 -9.83 21.24
C ALA A 84 -5.17 -9.22 21.28
N GLU A 85 -4.55 -9.25 22.45
CA GLU A 85 -3.19 -8.69 22.64
C GLU A 85 -2.14 -9.34 21.72
N GLY A 86 -2.32 -10.64 21.37
CA GLY A 86 -1.46 -11.35 20.43
C GLY A 86 -1.50 -10.83 19.00
N ASP A 87 -2.64 -10.31 18.56
CA ASP A 87 -2.84 -9.82 17.20
C ASP A 87 -2.03 -8.54 16.95
N PHE A 88 -1.74 -7.77 18.02
CA PHE A 88 -0.85 -6.60 17.93
C PHE A 88 0.61 -6.98 17.65
N ALA A 89 1.07 -8.16 18.11
CA ALA A 89 2.39 -8.66 17.80
C ALA A 89 2.49 -9.07 16.31
N GLU A 90 1.48 -9.72 15.77
CA GLU A 90 1.40 -10.05 14.33
C GLU A 90 1.39 -8.78 13.47
N ARG A 91 0.67 -7.75 13.89
CA ARG A 91 0.69 -6.45 13.21
C ARG A 91 2.06 -5.78 13.27
N ALA A 92 2.84 -5.95 14.34
CA ALA A 92 4.21 -5.46 14.42
C ALA A 92 5.13 -6.16 13.41
N ASP A 93 4.83 -7.40 13.04
CA ASP A 93 5.55 -8.18 12.04
C ASP A 93 5.35 -7.66 10.61
N GLU A 94 4.27 -6.93 10.35
CA GLU A 94 4.06 -6.24 9.06
C GLU A 94 5.12 -5.16 8.81
N PHE A 95 5.69 -4.57 9.86
CA PHE A 95 6.65 -3.47 9.77
C PHE A 95 8.12 -3.91 9.79
N ARG A 96 8.40 -5.19 9.64
CA ARG A 96 9.76 -5.74 9.62
C ARG A 96 9.93 -6.86 8.60
N LEU A 97 11.14 -7.03 8.11
CA LEU A 97 11.51 -8.24 7.36
C LEU A 97 11.69 -9.39 8.36
N LEU A 98 10.94 -10.48 8.14
CA LEU A 98 11.04 -11.70 8.94
C LEU A 98 12.17 -12.61 8.41
N PRO A 99 12.64 -13.59 9.19
CA PRO A 99 13.60 -14.56 8.71
C PRO A 99 13.12 -15.26 7.44
N GLY A 100 13.92 -15.22 6.38
CA GLY A 100 13.59 -15.78 5.07
C GLY A 100 12.88 -14.81 4.11
N GLU A 101 12.42 -13.65 4.57
CA GLU A 101 11.96 -12.58 3.68
C GLU A 101 13.13 -11.78 3.12
N THR A 102 13.04 -11.37 1.86
CA THR A 102 14.05 -10.56 1.18
C THR A 102 13.45 -9.25 0.68
N LEU A 103 14.26 -8.21 0.54
CA LEU A 103 13.83 -6.96 -0.07
C LEU A 103 13.28 -7.18 -1.50
N ALA A 104 13.95 -8.00 -2.28
CA ALA A 104 13.48 -8.35 -3.63
C ALA A 104 12.11 -9.03 -3.61
N GLY A 105 11.85 -9.92 -2.64
CA GLY A 105 10.58 -10.61 -2.46
C GLY A 105 9.44 -9.65 -2.14
N VAL A 106 9.63 -8.77 -1.15
CA VAL A 106 8.57 -7.80 -0.76
C VAL A 106 8.33 -6.76 -1.87
N LEU A 107 9.35 -6.36 -2.62
CA LEU A 107 9.19 -5.48 -3.79
C LEU A 107 8.43 -6.16 -4.93
N ALA A 108 8.65 -7.45 -5.17
CA ALA A 108 7.92 -8.23 -6.17
C ALA A 108 6.44 -8.39 -5.77
N GLU A 109 6.17 -8.70 -4.49
CA GLU A 109 4.79 -8.74 -3.97
C GLU A 109 4.10 -7.39 -4.13
N TYR A 110 4.76 -6.29 -3.74
CA TYR A 110 4.20 -4.95 -3.91
C TYR A 110 3.92 -4.62 -5.39
N ALA A 111 4.77 -5.06 -6.31
CA ALA A 111 4.53 -4.87 -7.74
C ALA A 111 3.28 -5.63 -8.23
N ALA A 112 3.05 -6.84 -7.73
CA ALA A 112 1.86 -7.62 -8.05
C ALA A 112 0.57 -6.97 -7.50
N VAL A 113 0.60 -6.49 -6.24
CA VAL A 113 -0.51 -5.74 -5.64
C VAL A 113 -0.80 -4.48 -6.44
N ALA A 114 0.24 -3.72 -6.80
CA ALA A 114 0.09 -2.49 -7.57
C ALA A 114 -0.58 -2.73 -8.94
N LEU A 115 -0.18 -3.79 -9.65
CA LEU A 115 -0.80 -4.15 -10.93
C LEU A 115 -2.29 -4.46 -10.76
N ARG A 116 -2.65 -5.24 -9.75
CA ARG A 116 -4.06 -5.57 -9.45
C ARG A 116 -4.88 -4.32 -9.13
N THR A 117 -4.32 -3.38 -8.37
CA THR A 117 -4.98 -2.10 -8.06
C THR A 117 -5.18 -1.26 -9.31
N ASP A 118 -4.18 -1.20 -10.20
CA ASP A 118 -4.24 -0.45 -11.44
C ASP A 118 -5.34 -1.01 -12.36
N GLU A 119 -5.43 -2.34 -12.48
CA GLU A 119 -6.48 -3.04 -13.22
C GLU A 119 -7.87 -2.76 -12.62
N LEU A 120 -7.98 -2.78 -11.27
CA LEU A 120 -9.22 -2.45 -10.59
C LEU A 120 -9.67 -1.01 -10.88
N ILE A 121 -8.77 -0.02 -10.75
CA ILE A 121 -9.09 1.39 -11.02
C ILE A 121 -9.60 1.56 -12.46
N ALA A 122 -9.01 0.84 -13.40
CA ALA A 122 -9.43 0.88 -14.81
C ALA A 122 -10.81 0.26 -15.03
N ALA A 123 -11.12 -0.82 -14.33
CA ALA A 123 -12.32 -1.64 -14.56
C ALA A 123 -13.51 -1.27 -13.67
N LEU A 124 -13.33 -0.56 -12.56
CA LEU A 124 -14.42 -0.19 -11.65
C LEU A 124 -15.55 0.52 -12.41
N PRO A 125 -16.80 0.05 -12.31
CA PRO A 125 -17.92 0.70 -13.03
C PRO A 125 -18.23 2.07 -12.42
N ASP A 126 -18.13 2.19 -11.09
CA ASP A 126 -18.53 3.38 -10.34
C ASP A 126 -17.58 3.63 -9.17
N LEU A 127 -16.99 4.83 -9.10
CA LEU A 127 -16.14 5.27 -7.98
C LEU A 127 -16.94 5.71 -6.75
N ASP A 128 -18.24 5.97 -6.92
CA ASP A 128 -19.14 6.36 -5.83
C ASP A 128 -19.82 5.16 -5.15
N ALA A 129 -19.66 3.94 -5.69
CA ALA A 129 -20.13 2.73 -5.04
C ALA A 129 -19.52 2.60 -3.64
N THR A 130 -20.37 2.36 -2.61
CA THR A 130 -19.95 2.37 -1.21
C THR A 130 -20.05 1.01 -0.56
N GLN A 131 -19.11 0.72 0.35
CA GLN A 131 -19.14 -0.42 1.26
C GLN A 131 -19.29 0.07 2.72
N PRO A 132 -19.99 -0.65 3.61
CA PRO A 132 -19.99 -0.35 5.03
C PRO A 132 -18.60 -0.65 5.60
N LEU A 133 -18.09 0.24 6.47
CA LEU A 133 -16.86 -0.04 7.22
C LEU A 133 -17.10 -1.11 8.30
N PRO A 134 -16.08 -1.90 8.66
CA PRO A 134 -16.17 -2.79 9.82
C PRO A 134 -16.30 -1.98 11.12
N GLU A 135 -16.85 -2.61 12.13
CA GLU A 135 -16.87 -2.03 13.48
C GLU A 135 -15.43 -1.94 14.02
N ALA A 136 -14.97 -0.72 14.30
CA ALA A 136 -13.64 -0.46 14.87
C ALA A 136 -13.66 0.85 15.66
N PRO A 137 -12.83 1.00 16.71
CA PRO A 137 -12.85 2.21 17.57
C PRO A 137 -12.53 3.52 16.86
N TRP A 138 -11.88 3.46 15.71
CA TRP A 138 -11.45 4.62 14.91
C TRP A 138 -12.38 4.95 13.75
N PHE A 139 -13.44 4.17 13.54
CA PHE A 139 -14.47 4.46 12.56
C PHE A 139 -15.76 4.92 13.27
N GLU A 140 -16.47 5.85 12.66
CA GLU A 140 -17.82 6.19 13.10
C GLU A 140 -18.76 5.01 12.86
N SER A 141 -19.63 4.72 13.83
CA SER A 141 -20.58 3.61 13.71
C SER A 141 -21.49 3.79 12.50
N GLY A 142 -21.61 2.74 11.69
CA GLY A 142 -22.38 2.74 10.45
C GLY A 142 -21.77 3.54 9.30
N ALA A 143 -20.52 4.02 9.42
CA ALA A 143 -19.84 4.72 8.34
C ALA A 143 -19.69 3.85 7.10
N ARG A 144 -19.72 4.50 5.94
CA ARG A 144 -19.52 3.85 4.63
C ARG A 144 -18.52 4.63 3.83
N TRP A 145 -17.62 3.92 3.15
CA TRP A 145 -16.67 4.53 2.25
C TRP A 145 -16.96 4.16 0.80
N SER A 146 -16.83 5.16 -0.08
CA SER A 146 -16.84 4.94 -1.52
C SER A 146 -15.51 4.36 -2.01
N ALA A 147 -15.51 3.72 -3.17
CA ALA A 147 -14.28 3.25 -3.81
C ALA A 147 -13.28 4.42 -4.01
N ARG A 148 -13.77 5.61 -4.37
CA ARG A 148 -12.96 6.84 -4.44
C ARG A 148 -12.28 7.15 -3.11
N GLN A 149 -13.03 7.12 -2.01
CA GLN A 149 -12.49 7.42 -0.67
C GLN A 149 -11.45 6.40 -0.25
N VAL A 150 -11.65 5.13 -0.57
CA VAL A 150 -10.66 4.07 -0.34
C VAL A 150 -9.38 4.32 -1.14
N LEU A 151 -9.48 4.67 -2.41
CA LEU A 151 -8.30 4.97 -3.24
C LEU A 151 -7.53 6.20 -2.73
N LEU A 152 -8.24 7.23 -2.26
CA LEU A 152 -7.61 8.39 -1.62
C LEU A 152 -6.91 8.01 -0.31
N HIS A 153 -7.47 7.09 0.46
CA HIS A 153 -6.85 6.57 1.67
C HIS A 153 -5.57 5.78 1.34
N ILE A 154 -5.59 4.89 0.34
CA ILE A 154 -4.39 4.17 -0.13
C ILE A 154 -3.29 5.15 -0.56
N ILE A 155 -3.65 6.23 -1.28
CA ILE A 155 -2.71 7.28 -1.68
C ILE A 155 -2.11 7.97 -0.45
N ALA A 156 -2.93 8.32 0.54
CA ALA A 156 -2.47 8.98 1.77
C ALA A 156 -1.53 8.09 2.58
N GLU A 157 -1.86 6.81 2.78
CA GLU A 157 -1.02 5.81 3.44
C GLU A 157 0.33 5.66 2.74
N THR A 158 0.30 5.47 1.42
CA THR A 158 1.51 5.32 0.61
C THR A 158 2.40 6.58 0.70
N ALA A 159 1.80 7.77 0.62
CA ALA A 159 2.52 9.03 0.70
C ALA A 159 3.15 9.25 2.08
N GLN A 160 2.41 8.96 3.16
CA GLN A 160 2.89 9.07 4.54
C GLN A 160 4.08 8.15 4.77
N HIS A 161 3.96 6.89 4.35
CA HIS A 161 5.02 5.91 4.53
C HIS A 161 6.22 6.12 3.60
N ALA A 162 6.02 6.72 2.43
CA ALA A 162 7.14 7.16 1.58
C ALA A 162 7.98 8.25 2.27
N GLY A 163 7.34 9.19 2.99
CA GLY A 163 8.05 10.17 3.80
C GLY A 163 8.82 9.56 4.99
N HIS A 164 8.22 8.60 5.70
CA HIS A 164 8.91 7.84 6.75
C HIS A 164 10.14 7.09 6.18
N ALA A 165 9.97 6.44 5.04
CA ALA A 165 11.05 5.71 4.38
C ALA A 165 12.20 6.63 3.94
N ASP A 166 11.89 7.84 3.48
CA ASP A 166 12.92 8.82 3.09
C ASP A 166 13.78 9.23 4.28
N ILE A 167 13.18 9.53 5.44
CA ILE A 167 13.89 9.85 6.68
C ILE A 167 14.76 8.67 7.16
N ILE A 168 14.24 7.43 7.08
CA ILE A 168 14.99 6.22 7.45
C ILE A 168 16.17 6.03 6.50
N ARG A 169 15.97 6.23 5.19
CA ARG A 169 17.04 6.14 4.18
C ARG A 169 18.11 7.20 4.40
N GLU A 170 17.72 8.43 4.67
CA GLU A 170 18.67 9.50 4.98
C GLU A 170 19.49 9.18 6.22
N SER A 171 18.88 8.59 7.25
CA SER A 171 19.54 8.15 8.47
C SER A 171 20.49 6.96 8.24
N LEU A 172 20.21 6.12 7.24
CA LEU A 172 21.01 4.93 6.91
C LEU A 172 22.32 5.31 6.21
N ASP A 173 22.24 6.12 5.16
CA ASP A 173 23.38 6.39 4.27
C ASP A 173 23.38 7.81 3.64
N GLY A 174 22.49 8.69 4.06
CA GLY A 174 22.38 10.06 3.55
C GLY A 174 21.65 10.19 2.22
N ALA A 175 21.22 9.09 1.58
CA ALA A 175 20.49 9.16 0.32
C ALA A 175 19.07 9.67 0.52
N LYS A 176 18.57 10.45 -0.43
CA LYS A 176 17.24 11.09 -0.42
C LYS A 176 16.49 10.79 -1.70
N THR A 177 15.16 10.89 -1.64
CA THR A 177 14.30 10.79 -2.82
C THR A 177 14.20 12.11 -3.56
N MET A 178 14.25 13.21 -2.83
CA MET A 178 14.24 14.58 -3.35
C MET A 178 15.36 15.38 -2.65
N GLY A 179 16.41 15.70 -3.37
CA GLY A 179 17.54 16.46 -2.81
C GLY A 179 18.59 16.78 -3.84
#